data_cf269240ae86b59e9860488010b36273
#
_entry.id   cf269240ae86b59e9860488010b36273
#
_cell.length_a   1.000
_cell.length_b   1.000
_cell.length_c   1.000
_cell.angle_alpha   90.00
_cell.angle_beta   90.00
_cell.angle_gamma   90.00
#
_symmetry.space_group_name_H-M   'P 1'
#
loop_
_entity.id
_entity.type
_entity.pdbx_description
1 polymer ?
#
loop_
_entity_poly.entity_id
_entity_poly.type
_entity_poly.pdbx_seq_one_letter_code
_entity_poly.pdbx_strand_id
1 'polypeptide(L)'
;MIKLVAFDLDGTIGDTIPMCLKALKKAVTPYVTLNDVSENDILETFGLNEKGMIKKLVGYNWENALDDFYVIYEQMHIMCPRPFDGITELIEKLKKKSILIALVTGKGEKSCAITLRQFNMDTCFDKVKTGNPFKNNKAENFRELLADYKLQPDEMIYIGDTVSDIVSCREVGIRCLSACLLYTSPS
;
A
#
# COMPACT_ATOMS: atom_id res chain seq x y z
N MET A 1 21.13 1.13 -16.08
CA MET A 1 20.44 2.45 -15.92
C MET A 1 19.02 2.18 -15.46
N ILE A 2 18.52 2.93 -14.48
CA ILE A 2 17.15 2.72 -13.96
C ILE A 2 16.12 3.15 -15.00
N LYS A 3 15.17 2.28 -15.27
CA LYS A 3 14.07 2.48 -16.24
C LYS A 3 12.68 2.49 -15.58
N LEU A 4 12.57 1.89 -14.39
CA LEU A 4 11.31 1.83 -13.64
C LEU A 4 11.56 2.12 -12.17
N VAL A 5 10.73 2.99 -11.59
CA VAL A 5 10.65 3.22 -10.15
C VAL A 5 9.25 2.85 -9.69
N ALA A 6 9.16 1.90 -8.78
CA ALA A 6 7.90 1.52 -8.15
C ALA A 6 7.85 2.02 -6.70
N PHE A 7 6.68 2.42 -6.28
CA PHE A 7 6.43 2.97 -4.93
C PHE A 7 5.45 2.08 -4.17
N ASP A 8 5.62 1.96 -2.86
CA ASP A 8 4.53 1.60 -1.98
C ASP A 8 3.58 2.79 -1.80
N LEU A 9 2.43 2.56 -1.21
CA LEU A 9 1.43 3.58 -0.92
C LEU A 9 1.48 4.00 0.55
N ASP A 10 1.17 3.07 1.45
CA ASP A 10 1.03 3.34 2.88
C ASP A 10 2.42 3.55 3.52
N GLY A 11 2.61 4.69 4.19
CA GLY A 11 3.89 5.04 4.79
C GLY A 11 4.97 5.54 3.81
N THR A 12 4.70 5.44 2.50
CA THR A 12 5.65 5.84 1.45
C THR A 12 5.14 7.00 0.60
N ILE A 13 3.94 6.92 0.04
CA ILE A 13 3.30 8.04 -0.66
C ILE A 13 2.54 8.93 0.30
N GLY A 14 1.87 8.35 1.31
CA GLY A 14 1.12 9.10 2.31
C GLY A 14 1.09 8.42 3.67
N ASP A 15 0.85 9.21 4.73
CA ASP A 15 0.67 8.74 6.10
C ASP A 15 -0.74 8.17 6.31
N THR A 16 -1.03 7.07 5.62
CA THR A 16 -2.34 6.44 5.60
C THR A 16 -2.50 5.34 6.65
N ILE A 17 -1.42 4.88 7.28
CA ILE A 17 -1.44 3.76 8.24
C ILE A 17 -2.34 4.04 9.45
N PRO A 18 -2.24 5.21 10.15
CA PRO A 18 -3.10 5.48 11.31
C PRO A 18 -4.59 5.52 10.96
N MET A 19 -4.92 6.05 9.77
CA MET A 19 -6.27 6.09 9.24
C MET A 19 -6.77 4.68 8.91
N CYS A 20 -5.94 3.87 8.26
CA CYS A 20 -6.27 2.50 7.88
C CYS A 20 -6.59 1.63 9.11
N LEU A 21 -5.76 1.70 10.16
CA LEU A 21 -5.97 0.99 11.42
C LEU A 21 -7.31 1.38 12.07
N LYS A 22 -7.60 2.68 12.15
CA LYS A 22 -8.87 3.17 12.70
C LYS A 22 -10.08 2.74 11.86
N ALA A 23 -9.97 2.80 10.54
CA ALA A 23 -11.04 2.37 9.64
C ALA A 23 -11.31 0.87 9.77
N LEU A 24 -10.28 0.04 9.79
CA LEU A 24 -10.39 -1.40 10.01
C LEU A 24 -11.05 -1.70 11.36
N LYS A 25 -10.53 -1.14 12.44
CA LYS A 25 -11.10 -1.32 13.78
C LYS A 25 -12.59 -0.97 13.81
N LYS A 26 -12.95 0.22 13.30
CA LYS A 26 -14.34 0.68 13.28
C LYS A 26 -15.25 -0.22 12.44
N ALA A 27 -14.75 -0.72 11.30
CA ALA A 27 -15.51 -1.57 10.39
C ALA A 27 -15.76 -2.97 10.97
N VAL A 28 -14.79 -3.56 11.66
CA VAL A 28 -14.90 -4.95 12.15
C VAL A 28 -15.62 -5.05 13.50
N THR A 29 -15.57 -4.01 14.34
CA THR A 29 -16.15 -4.01 15.71
C THR A 29 -17.61 -4.48 15.77
N PRO A 30 -18.53 -4.08 14.86
CA PRO A 30 -19.93 -4.54 14.92
C PRO A 30 -20.11 -6.05 14.62
N TYR A 31 -19.11 -6.71 14.07
CA TYR A 31 -19.18 -8.08 13.58
C TYR A 31 -18.41 -9.10 14.44
N VAL A 32 -17.72 -8.65 15.48
CA VAL A 32 -17.01 -9.53 16.41
C VAL A 32 -17.80 -9.67 17.72
N THR A 33 -17.99 -10.91 18.17
CA THR A 33 -18.88 -11.23 19.32
C THR A 33 -18.18 -11.25 20.67
N LEU A 34 -16.84 -11.26 20.71
CA LEU A 34 -16.06 -11.40 21.95
C LEU A 34 -14.77 -10.57 21.85
N ASN A 35 -14.68 -9.58 22.74
CA ASN A 35 -13.54 -8.68 22.93
C ASN A 35 -13.31 -7.64 21.82
N ASP A 36 -12.98 -6.45 22.26
CA ASP A 36 -12.53 -5.34 21.41
C ASP A 36 -11.32 -5.80 20.57
N VAL A 37 -11.41 -5.68 19.24
CA VAL A 37 -10.28 -5.99 18.35
C VAL A 37 -9.17 -4.99 18.65
N SER A 38 -8.05 -5.49 19.15
CA SER A 38 -6.90 -4.67 19.47
C SER A 38 -6.16 -4.24 18.18
N GLU A 39 -5.34 -3.21 18.28
CA GLU A 39 -4.47 -2.84 17.16
C GLU A 39 -3.49 -3.96 16.82
N ASN A 40 -3.02 -4.72 17.81
CA ASN A 40 -2.14 -5.87 17.59
C ASN A 40 -2.82 -6.96 16.75
N ASP A 41 -4.11 -7.26 17.01
CA ASP A 41 -4.85 -8.23 16.20
C ASP A 41 -4.91 -7.79 14.72
N ILE A 42 -5.07 -6.49 14.47
CA ILE A 42 -5.05 -5.94 13.12
C ILE A 42 -3.64 -6.05 12.51
N LEU A 43 -2.60 -5.67 13.26
CA LEU A 43 -1.21 -5.71 12.79
C LEU A 43 -0.76 -7.13 12.42
N GLU A 44 -1.22 -8.16 13.15
CA GLU A 44 -0.95 -9.57 12.82
C GLU A 44 -1.55 -10.02 11.48
N THR A 45 -2.47 -9.25 10.91
CA THR A 45 -3.03 -9.53 9.59
C THR A 45 -2.31 -8.83 8.45
N PHE A 46 -1.34 -7.96 8.75
CA PHE A 46 -0.59 -7.22 7.73
C PHE A 46 0.15 -8.17 6.78
N GLY A 47 0.25 -7.76 5.52
CA GLY A 47 0.72 -8.61 4.42
C GLY A 47 -0.42 -9.16 3.57
N LEU A 48 -1.66 -9.15 4.09
CA LEU A 48 -2.89 -9.37 3.33
C LEU A 48 -3.49 -8.02 2.91
N ASN A 49 -4.30 -8.01 1.86
CA ASN A 49 -5.14 -6.84 1.60
C ASN A 49 -6.32 -6.78 2.60
N GLU A 50 -7.06 -5.67 2.62
CA GLU A 50 -8.17 -5.44 3.56
C GLU A 50 -9.23 -6.55 3.54
N LYS A 51 -9.50 -7.15 2.38
CA LYS A 51 -10.42 -8.29 2.28
C LYS A 51 -9.91 -9.50 3.07
N GLY A 52 -8.64 -9.84 2.92
CA GLY A 52 -8.00 -10.92 3.67
C GLY A 52 -7.92 -10.63 5.16
N MET A 53 -7.58 -9.39 5.51
CA MET A 53 -7.51 -8.92 6.90
C MET A 53 -8.87 -9.04 7.59
N ILE A 54 -9.92 -8.45 7.00
CA ILE A 54 -11.28 -8.45 7.56
C ILE A 54 -11.82 -9.88 7.65
N LYS A 55 -11.62 -10.71 6.63
CA LYS A 55 -12.00 -12.11 6.67
C LYS A 55 -11.37 -12.89 7.82
N LYS A 56 -10.10 -12.59 8.12
CA LYS A 56 -9.37 -13.22 9.24
C LYS A 56 -9.86 -12.72 10.59
N LEU A 57 -10.20 -11.43 10.71
CA LEU A 57 -10.64 -10.80 11.96
C LEU A 57 -12.09 -11.14 12.31
N VAL A 58 -13.00 -11.13 11.34
CA VAL A 58 -14.45 -11.28 11.52
C VAL A 58 -14.91 -12.74 11.37
N GLY A 59 -14.31 -13.47 10.43
CA GLY A 59 -14.71 -14.83 10.07
C GLY A 59 -16.04 -14.86 9.31
N TYR A 60 -17.15 -14.98 10.02
CA TYR A 60 -18.49 -14.99 9.42
C TYR A 60 -19.03 -13.57 9.18
N ASN A 61 -19.78 -13.35 8.10
CA ASN A 61 -20.29 -12.02 7.68
C ASN A 61 -19.20 -10.97 7.34
N TRP A 62 -18.02 -11.41 6.97
CA TRP A 62 -16.91 -10.53 6.62
C TRP A 62 -17.22 -9.62 5.41
N GLU A 63 -18.14 -10.02 4.52
CA GLU A 63 -18.54 -9.22 3.36
C GLU A 63 -19.14 -7.89 3.77
N ASN A 64 -20.06 -7.90 4.76
CA ASN A 64 -20.68 -6.69 5.27
C ASN A 64 -19.64 -5.78 5.94
N ALA A 65 -18.75 -6.35 6.75
CA ALA A 65 -17.65 -5.61 7.37
C ALA A 65 -16.70 -4.98 6.34
N LEU A 66 -16.48 -5.66 5.19
CA LEU A 66 -15.67 -5.13 4.10
C LEU A 66 -16.37 -3.95 3.41
N ASP A 67 -17.67 -4.03 3.18
CA ASP A 67 -18.43 -2.91 2.60
C ASP A 67 -18.44 -1.70 3.53
N ASP A 68 -18.64 -1.91 4.82
CA ASP A 68 -18.53 -0.87 5.84
C ASP A 68 -17.13 -0.26 5.88
N PHE A 69 -16.09 -1.11 5.76
CA PHE A 69 -14.71 -0.62 5.72
C PHE A 69 -14.49 0.38 4.58
N TYR A 70 -14.96 0.11 3.38
CA TYR A 70 -14.74 1.02 2.27
C TYR A 70 -15.43 2.38 2.48
N VAL A 71 -16.64 2.38 3.02
CA VAL A 71 -17.37 3.62 3.35
C VAL A 71 -16.63 4.40 4.43
N ILE A 72 -16.24 3.73 5.51
CA ILE A 72 -15.52 4.35 6.62
C ILE A 72 -14.16 4.86 6.17
N TYR A 73 -13.42 4.07 5.37
CA TYR A 73 -12.10 4.40 4.87
C TYR A 73 -12.12 5.68 4.02
N GLU A 74 -13.09 5.81 3.12
CA GLU A 74 -13.26 7.00 2.29
C GLU A 74 -13.56 8.24 3.16
N GLN A 75 -14.46 8.13 4.14
CA GLN A 75 -14.76 9.22 5.08
C GLN A 75 -13.54 9.62 5.93
N MET A 76 -12.74 8.66 6.32
CA MET A 76 -11.57 8.90 7.17
C MET A 76 -10.38 9.53 6.42
N HIS A 77 -10.42 9.62 5.10
CA HIS A 77 -9.37 10.28 4.33
C HIS A 77 -9.15 11.76 4.69
N ILE A 78 -10.08 12.38 5.42
CA ILE A 78 -9.85 13.69 6.04
C ILE A 78 -8.64 13.71 6.97
N MET A 79 -8.24 12.56 7.52
CA MET A 79 -7.04 12.43 8.37
C MET A 79 -5.74 12.44 7.57
N CYS A 80 -5.80 12.07 6.28
CA CYS A 80 -4.66 12.06 5.36
C CYS A 80 -5.14 12.59 4.00
N PRO A 81 -5.32 13.93 3.87
CA PRO A 81 -5.97 14.51 2.69
C PRO A 81 -5.03 14.64 1.49
N ARG A 82 -3.73 14.45 1.65
CA ARG A 82 -2.71 14.63 0.60
C ARG A 82 -1.53 13.68 0.81
N PRO A 83 -0.74 13.41 -0.24
CA PRO A 83 0.52 12.68 -0.10
C PRO A 83 1.55 13.46 0.72
N PHE A 84 2.66 12.81 1.09
CA PHE A 84 3.81 13.50 1.68
C PHE A 84 4.34 14.59 0.74
N ASP A 85 4.84 15.66 1.33
CA ASP A 85 5.43 16.77 0.58
C ASP A 85 6.60 16.28 -0.28
N GLY A 86 6.64 16.72 -1.53
CA GLY A 86 7.69 16.38 -2.50
C GLY A 86 7.46 15.08 -3.30
N ILE A 87 6.47 14.25 -2.95
CA ILE A 87 6.20 13.00 -3.70
C ILE A 87 5.72 13.29 -5.12
N THR A 88 4.78 14.20 -5.27
CA THR A 88 4.24 14.56 -6.60
C THR A 88 5.35 15.12 -7.48
N GLU A 89 6.16 16.03 -6.98
CA GLU A 89 7.28 16.61 -7.69
C GLU A 89 8.35 15.59 -8.04
N LEU A 90 8.59 14.60 -7.18
CA LEU A 90 9.51 13.50 -7.45
C LEU A 90 9.01 12.67 -8.63
N ILE A 91 7.74 12.26 -8.63
CA ILE A 91 7.13 11.48 -9.69
C ILE A 91 7.21 12.25 -11.03
N GLU A 92 6.88 13.55 -11.03
CA GLU A 92 6.98 14.37 -12.22
C GLU A 92 8.41 14.48 -12.76
N LYS A 93 9.41 14.65 -11.88
CA LYS A 93 10.83 14.68 -12.26
C LYS A 93 11.29 13.35 -12.87
N LEU A 94 10.82 12.22 -12.36
CA LEU A 94 11.14 10.90 -12.90
C LEU A 94 10.49 10.72 -14.28
N LYS A 95 9.22 11.10 -14.45
CA LYS A 95 8.52 11.06 -15.74
C LYS A 95 9.20 11.92 -16.81
N LYS A 96 9.66 13.13 -16.44
CA LYS A 96 10.44 14.00 -17.35
C LYS A 96 11.75 13.37 -17.83
N LYS A 97 12.27 12.38 -17.08
CA LYS A 97 13.43 11.58 -17.47
C LYS A 97 13.07 10.29 -18.22
N SER A 98 11.81 10.14 -18.63
CA SER A 98 11.27 8.94 -19.27
C SER A 98 11.43 7.67 -18.44
N ILE A 99 11.36 7.80 -17.12
CA ILE A 99 11.36 6.67 -16.19
C ILE A 99 9.91 6.26 -15.97
N LEU A 100 9.60 4.99 -16.13
CA LEU A 100 8.29 4.41 -15.84
C LEU A 100 8.02 4.45 -14.32
N ILE A 101 6.78 4.74 -13.96
CA ILE A 101 6.34 4.85 -12.57
C ILE A 101 5.27 3.82 -12.29
N ALA A 102 5.54 2.92 -11.33
CA ALA A 102 4.55 1.95 -10.89
C ALA A 102 4.17 2.17 -9.42
N LEU A 103 2.97 1.72 -9.06
CA LEU A 103 2.56 1.54 -7.67
C LEU A 103 2.48 0.04 -7.39
N VAL A 104 3.08 -0.40 -6.28
CA VAL A 104 2.99 -1.79 -5.80
C VAL A 104 2.69 -1.76 -4.31
N THR A 105 1.44 -2.01 -3.96
CA THR A 105 0.95 -1.85 -2.58
C THR A 105 0.34 -3.15 -2.05
N GLY A 106 0.33 -3.29 -0.72
CA GLY A 106 -0.42 -4.33 -0.02
C GLY A 106 -1.93 -4.11 0.01
N LYS A 107 -2.40 -2.87 -0.30
CA LYS A 107 -3.84 -2.59 -0.38
C LYS A 107 -4.54 -3.36 -1.49
N GLY A 108 -5.83 -3.62 -1.29
CA GLY A 108 -6.70 -4.09 -2.37
C GLY A 108 -7.04 -2.98 -3.35
N GLU A 109 -7.63 -3.38 -4.46
CA GLU A 109 -7.93 -2.48 -5.58
C GLU A 109 -8.81 -1.29 -5.18
N LYS A 110 -9.89 -1.55 -4.41
CA LYS A 110 -10.89 -0.53 -4.07
C LYS A 110 -10.33 0.52 -3.11
N SER A 111 -9.64 0.11 -2.04
CA SER A 111 -9.02 1.05 -1.10
C SER A 111 -7.85 1.82 -1.72
N CYS A 112 -7.08 1.17 -2.59
CA CYS A 112 -6.05 1.82 -3.39
C CYS A 112 -6.66 2.93 -4.27
N ALA A 113 -7.72 2.63 -5.02
CA ALA A 113 -8.41 3.60 -5.88
C ALA A 113 -8.99 4.79 -5.08
N ILE A 114 -9.55 4.54 -3.88
CA ILE A 114 -10.04 5.60 -2.99
C ILE A 114 -8.89 6.55 -2.63
N THR A 115 -7.74 6.01 -2.18
CA THR A 115 -6.59 6.82 -1.80
C THR A 115 -6.01 7.61 -2.98
N LEU A 116 -5.83 6.98 -4.13
CA LEU A 116 -5.29 7.66 -5.31
C LEU A 116 -6.19 8.82 -5.77
N ARG A 117 -7.51 8.63 -5.74
CA ARG A 117 -8.48 9.68 -6.03
C ARG A 117 -8.38 10.83 -5.04
N GLN A 118 -8.32 10.53 -3.74
CA GLN A 118 -8.20 11.54 -2.68
C GLN A 118 -6.91 12.37 -2.83
N PHE A 119 -5.83 11.75 -3.28
CA PHE A 119 -4.55 12.41 -3.51
C PHE A 119 -4.44 13.10 -4.88
N ASN A 120 -5.46 12.99 -5.75
CA ASN A 120 -5.42 13.41 -7.15
C ASN A 120 -4.26 12.75 -7.93
N MET A 121 -4.03 11.46 -7.68
CA MET A 121 -2.94 10.68 -8.26
C MET A 121 -3.41 9.53 -9.16
N ASP A 122 -4.69 9.51 -9.57
CA ASP A 122 -5.27 8.43 -10.39
C ASP A 122 -4.52 8.17 -11.71
N THR A 123 -3.88 9.19 -12.26
CA THR A 123 -3.14 9.12 -13.53
C THR A 123 -1.63 9.21 -13.35
N CYS A 124 -1.14 9.12 -12.11
CA CYS A 124 0.28 9.29 -11.82
C CYS A 124 1.12 8.06 -12.18
N PHE A 125 0.52 6.87 -12.25
CA PHE A 125 1.23 5.60 -12.39
C PHE A 125 0.96 4.96 -13.75
N ASP A 126 2.02 4.49 -14.41
CA ASP A 126 1.93 3.71 -15.66
C ASP A 126 1.36 2.32 -15.39
N LYS A 127 1.56 1.79 -14.18
CA LYS A 127 1.02 0.52 -13.73
C LYS A 127 0.72 0.54 -12.23
N VAL A 128 -0.41 -0.05 -11.83
CA VAL A 128 -0.78 -0.26 -10.42
C VAL A 128 -0.91 -1.76 -10.17
N LYS A 129 -0.25 -2.26 -9.14
CA LYS A 129 -0.31 -3.64 -8.65
C LYS A 129 -0.77 -3.61 -7.19
N THR A 130 -1.81 -4.34 -6.88
CA THR A 130 -2.48 -4.35 -5.57
C THR A 130 -2.25 -5.64 -4.82
N GLY A 131 -2.59 -5.62 -3.53
CA GLY A 131 -2.39 -6.73 -2.61
C GLY A 131 -3.38 -7.88 -2.83
N ASN A 132 -3.00 -9.03 -2.31
CA ASN A 132 -3.74 -10.28 -2.39
C ASN A 132 -4.41 -10.60 -1.02
N PRO A 133 -5.65 -11.18 -1.00
CA PRO A 133 -6.33 -11.50 0.26
C PRO A 133 -5.78 -12.75 0.98
N PHE A 134 -4.89 -13.51 0.36
CA PHE A 134 -4.41 -14.79 0.90
C PHE A 134 -2.94 -14.77 1.30
N LYS A 135 -2.14 -13.87 0.70
CA LYS A 135 -0.69 -13.79 0.93
C LYS A 135 -0.13 -12.43 0.55
N ASN A 136 1.07 -12.14 1.06
CA ASN A 136 1.88 -11.08 0.49
C ASN A 136 2.32 -11.47 -0.93
N ASN A 137 1.96 -10.66 -1.91
CA ASN A 137 2.25 -10.90 -3.32
C ASN A 137 3.19 -9.86 -3.95
N LYS A 138 3.89 -9.04 -3.13
CA LYS A 138 4.77 -7.98 -3.66
C LYS A 138 5.86 -8.53 -4.56
N ALA A 139 6.53 -9.61 -4.17
CA ALA A 139 7.57 -10.23 -4.99
C ALA A 139 7.03 -10.74 -6.34
N GLU A 140 5.82 -11.30 -6.38
CA GLU A 140 5.15 -11.70 -7.62
C GLU A 140 4.85 -10.48 -8.50
N ASN A 141 4.28 -9.43 -7.90
CA ASN A 141 4.02 -8.16 -8.59
C ASN A 141 5.29 -7.55 -9.19
N PHE A 142 6.44 -7.64 -8.51
CA PHE A 142 7.71 -7.18 -9.06
C PHE A 142 8.14 -8.01 -10.27
N ARG A 143 8.05 -9.35 -10.21
CA ARG A 143 8.36 -10.22 -11.35
C ARG A 143 7.47 -9.93 -12.55
N GLU A 144 6.18 -9.69 -12.32
CA GLU A 144 5.24 -9.31 -13.38
C GLU A 144 5.61 -7.98 -14.03
N LEU A 145 5.98 -6.95 -13.23
CA LEU A 145 6.43 -5.66 -13.78
C LEU A 145 7.69 -5.79 -14.62
N LEU A 146 8.69 -6.57 -14.14
CA LEU A 146 9.90 -6.83 -14.90
C LEU A 146 9.59 -7.53 -16.23
N ALA A 147 8.67 -8.50 -16.23
CA ALA A 147 8.24 -9.20 -17.44
C ALA A 147 7.45 -8.29 -18.39
N ASP A 148 6.45 -7.54 -17.89
CA ASP A 148 5.59 -6.64 -18.67
C ASP A 148 6.44 -5.61 -19.45
N TYR A 149 7.46 -5.06 -18.82
CA TYR A 149 8.33 -4.03 -19.40
C TYR A 149 9.66 -4.57 -19.96
N LYS A 150 9.89 -5.90 -19.91
CA LYS A 150 11.12 -6.59 -20.38
C LYS A 150 12.37 -5.99 -19.73
N LEU A 151 12.33 -5.78 -18.43
CA LEU A 151 13.43 -5.22 -17.65
C LEU A 151 14.22 -6.28 -16.89
N GLN A 152 15.50 -5.96 -16.64
CA GLN A 152 16.32 -6.71 -15.69
C GLN A 152 16.14 -6.17 -14.26
N PRO A 153 16.37 -6.96 -13.22
CA PRO A 153 16.21 -6.53 -11.83
C PRO A 153 16.98 -5.26 -11.45
N ASP A 154 18.17 -5.05 -12.01
CA ASP A 154 19.01 -3.87 -11.77
C ASP A 154 18.52 -2.59 -12.48
N GLU A 155 17.53 -2.71 -13.36
CA GLU A 155 16.87 -1.59 -14.04
C GLU A 155 15.64 -1.07 -13.28
N MET A 156 15.23 -1.75 -12.20
CA MET A 156 14.11 -1.38 -11.35
C MET A 156 14.56 -0.98 -9.94
N ILE A 157 13.93 0.05 -9.38
CA ILE A 157 14.03 0.41 -7.96
C ILE A 157 12.63 0.38 -7.36
N TYR A 158 12.56 -0.12 -6.14
CA TYR A 158 11.35 -0.02 -5.32
C TYR A 158 11.60 0.91 -4.13
N ILE A 159 10.62 1.74 -3.79
CA ILE A 159 10.62 2.64 -2.64
C ILE A 159 9.50 2.19 -1.72
N GLY A 160 9.84 1.80 -0.49
CA GLY A 160 8.91 1.33 0.53
C GLY A 160 9.43 1.60 1.93
N ASP A 161 8.63 1.38 2.95
CA ASP A 161 8.95 1.76 4.33
C ASP A 161 9.06 0.56 5.30
N THR A 162 8.70 -0.65 4.86
CA THR A 162 8.64 -1.82 5.73
C THR A 162 9.79 -2.82 5.51
N VAL A 163 10.07 -3.63 6.54
CA VAL A 163 10.99 -4.77 6.43
C VAL A 163 10.50 -5.78 5.37
N SER A 164 9.18 -5.95 5.25
CA SER A 164 8.55 -6.82 4.24
C SER A 164 8.89 -6.40 2.82
N ASP A 165 9.04 -5.10 2.57
CA ASP A 165 9.46 -4.55 1.28
C ASP A 165 10.88 -4.96 0.94
N ILE A 166 11.79 -4.84 1.92
CA ILE A 166 13.18 -5.24 1.75
C ILE A 166 13.28 -6.74 1.45
N VAL A 167 12.50 -7.57 2.15
CA VAL A 167 12.48 -9.03 1.91
C VAL A 167 11.97 -9.33 0.50
N SER A 168 10.85 -8.73 0.08
CA SER A 168 10.28 -8.93 -1.26
C SER A 168 11.22 -8.46 -2.37
N CYS A 169 11.92 -7.35 -2.18
CA CYS A 169 12.92 -6.86 -3.12
C CYS A 169 14.12 -7.80 -3.26
N ARG A 170 14.63 -8.31 -2.13
CA ARG A 170 15.75 -9.27 -2.12
C ARG A 170 15.41 -10.56 -2.84
N GLU A 171 14.19 -11.06 -2.68
CA GLU A 171 13.71 -12.28 -3.35
C GLU A 171 13.76 -12.17 -4.88
N VAL A 172 13.58 -10.96 -5.43
CA VAL A 172 13.56 -10.70 -6.86
C VAL A 172 14.90 -10.13 -7.37
N GLY A 173 15.76 -9.69 -6.48
CA GLY A 173 17.05 -9.07 -6.80
C GLY A 173 16.95 -7.61 -7.22
N ILE A 174 15.84 -6.93 -6.91
CA ILE A 174 15.69 -5.48 -7.18
C ILE A 174 16.20 -4.66 -6.00
N ARG A 175 16.60 -3.43 -6.28
CA ARG A 175 17.05 -2.49 -5.25
C ARG A 175 15.87 -1.92 -4.49
N CYS A 176 15.94 -1.95 -3.14
CA CYS A 176 15.00 -1.29 -2.25
C CYS A 176 15.60 0.00 -1.70
N LEU A 177 14.84 1.08 -1.72
CA LEU A 177 15.13 2.32 -1.00
C LEU A 177 14.09 2.48 0.11
N SER A 178 14.55 2.66 1.35
CA SER A 178 13.64 2.85 2.48
C SER A 178 13.16 4.30 2.55
N ALA A 179 11.84 4.47 2.52
CA ALA A 179 11.18 5.75 2.76
C ALA A 179 11.04 5.95 4.27
N CYS A 180 12.02 6.59 4.92
CA CYS A 180 11.98 6.86 6.36
C CYS A 180 11.21 8.16 6.69
N LEU A 181 10.03 8.37 6.08
CA LEU A 181 9.27 9.62 6.20
C LEU A 181 8.50 9.74 7.51
N LEU A 182 8.17 8.61 8.15
CA LEU A 182 7.44 8.57 9.42
C LEU A 182 8.36 8.56 10.65
N TYR A 183 9.67 8.35 10.47
CA TYR A 183 10.65 8.22 11.56
C TYR A 183 11.62 9.41 11.63
N THR A 184 11.17 10.60 11.34
CA THR A 184 11.91 11.80 11.74
C THR A 184 11.70 12.03 13.23
N SER A 185 12.38 11.23 14.07
CA SER A 185 12.61 11.66 15.44
C SER A 185 13.41 12.94 15.40
N PRO A 186 12.97 14.04 16.05
CA PRO A 186 13.84 15.14 16.29
C PRO A 186 15.00 14.64 17.15
N SER A 187 16.21 14.76 16.63
CA SER A 187 17.47 14.60 17.37
C SER A 187 17.56 15.65 18.47
#